data_117f43676a3df6480de7b32cbb859096
#
_entry.id   117f43676a3df6480de7b32cbb859096
#
_cell.length_a   1.000
_cell.length_b   1.000
_cell.length_c   1.000
_cell.angle_alpha   90.00
_cell.angle_beta   90.00
_cell.angle_gamma   90.00
#
_symmetry.space_group_name_H-M   'P 1'
#
loop_
_entity.id
_entity.type
_entity.pdbx_description
1 polymer ?
#
loop_
_entity_poly.entity_id
_entity_poly.type
_entity_poly.pdbx_seq_one_letter_code
_entity_poly.pdbx_strand_id
1 'polypeptide(L)'
;MSERILKALMQLFAIIAKVEINEQTNEISSDEVSRKIVSLFLKQELNQEMVKAYLELFDSYIDTHHGKSKRKDGKRKRTSVNSVKILRICTQINEELKQRQKVIVLIRIIEFINADDEIFLSRPNKLF
;
A
#
# COMPACT_ATOMS: atom_id res chain seq x y z
N MET A 1 -13.16 4.95 10.39
CA MET A 1 -11.75 5.15 10.74
C MET A 1 -11.42 6.63 10.76
N SER A 2 -10.53 7.01 11.63
CA SER A 2 -10.14 8.42 11.71
C SER A 2 -9.29 8.81 10.51
N GLU A 3 -9.24 10.11 10.25
CA GLU A 3 -8.42 10.62 9.17
C GLU A 3 -6.96 10.24 9.38
N ARG A 4 -6.52 10.32 10.61
CA ARG A 4 -5.14 9.99 10.95
C ARG A 4 -4.80 8.55 10.59
N ILE A 5 -5.70 7.64 10.89
CA ILE A 5 -5.49 6.23 10.58
C ILE A 5 -5.54 5.99 9.07
N LEU A 6 -6.47 6.65 8.39
CA LEU A 6 -6.57 6.47 6.95
C LEU A 6 -5.30 6.94 6.25
N LYS A 7 -4.74 8.06 6.71
CA LYS A 7 -3.49 8.53 6.13
C LYS A 7 -2.34 7.57 6.41
N ALA A 8 -2.30 7.03 7.62
CA ALA A 8 -1.27 6.06 7.97
C ALA A 8 -1.39 4.81 7.11
N LEU A 9 -2.63 4.38 6.84
CA LEU A 9 -2.85 3.22 6.00
C LEU A 9 -2.44 3.48 4.56
N MET A 10 -2.71 4.69 4.05
CA MET A 10 -2.26 5.01 2.70
C MET A 10 -0.74 4.93 2.61
N GLN A 11 -0.06 5.39 3.64
CA GLN A 11 1.39 5.30 3.67
C GLN A 11 1.86 3.86 3.74
N LEU A 12 1.24 3.05 4.58
CA LEU A 12 1.60 1.64 4.70
C LEU A 12 1.40 0.92 3.38
N PHE A 13 0.24 1.11 2.75
CA PHE A 13 -0.04 0.47 1.47
C PHE A 13 0.94 0.92 0.41
N ALA A 14 1.33 2.20 0.44
CA ALA A 14 2.29 2.69 -0.54
C ALA A 14 3.66 2.06 -0.35
N ILE A 15 4.07 1.84 0.89
CA ILE A 15 5.36 1.23 1.16
C ILE A 15 5.41 -0.21 0.64
N ILE A 16 4.34 -0.97 0.82
CA ILE A 16 4.35 -2.38 0.43
C ILE A 16 3.88 -2.61 -0.99
N ALA A 17 3.40 -1.59 -1.67
CA ALA A 17 2.89 -1.74 -3.03
C ALA A 17 4.01 -2.00 -4.02
N LYS A 18 3.68 -2.73 -5.08
CA LYS A 18 4.58 -2.86 -6.21
C LYS A 18 4.50 -1.62 -7.05
N VAL A 19 5.62 -1.23 -7.61
CA VAL A 19 5.66 -0.02 -8.42
C VAL A 19 6.20 -0.33 -9.79
N GLU A 20 5.83 0.52 -10.74
CA GLU A 20 6.29 0.44 -12.11
C GLU A 20 6.91 1.78 -12.48
N ILE A 21 7.91 1.71 -13.35
CA ILE A 21 8.59 2.90 -13.83
C ILE A 21 8.27 3.09 -15.29
N ASN A 22 7.75 4.25 -15.63
CA ASN A 22 7.51 4.60 -17.01
C ASN A 22 8.83 5.02 -17.62
N GLU A 23 9.32 4.24 -18.56
CA GLU A 23 10.65 4.47 -19.12
C GLU A 23 10.74 5.77 -19.90
N GLN A 24 9.62 6.23 -20.42
CA GLN A 24 9.65 7.46 -21.21
C GLN A 24 9.65 8.71 -20.35
N THR A 25 8.83 8.72 -19.30
CA THR A 25 8.74 9.88 -18.44
C THR A 25 9.54 9.75 -17.17
N ASN A 26 10.02 8.54 -16.90
CA ASN A 26 10.78 8.27 -15.68
C ASN A 26 9.93 8.42 -14.42
N GLU A 27 8.63 8.35 -14.57
CA GLU A 27 7.71 8.47 -13.44
C GLU A 27 7.48 7.12 -12.80
N ILE A 28 7.25 7.14 -11.50
CA ILE A 28 6.99 5.95 -10.72
C ILE A 28 5.54 5.95 -10.29
N SER A 29 4.88 4.82 -10.46
CA SER A 29 3.50 4.68 -10.01
C SER A 29 3.31 3.28 -9.47
N SER A 30 2.27 3.11 -8.66
CA SER A 30 1.91 1.78 -8.19
C SER A 30 1.42 0.97 -9.39
N ASP A 31 1.58 -0.35 -9.30
CA ASP A 31 1.04 -1.16 -10.38
C ASP A 31 -0.49 -1.20 -10.26
N GLU A 32 -1.10 -1.74 -11.28
CA GLU A 32 -2.55 -1.72 -11.40
C GLU A 32 -3.22 -2.49 -10.27
N VAL A 33 -2.65 -3.63 -9.91
CA VAL A 33 -3.23 -4.47 -8.87
C VAL A 33 -3.20 -3.77 -7.53
N SER A 34 -2.06 -3.19 -7.19
CA SER A 34 -1.91 -2.48 -5.92
C SER A 34 -2.90 -1.33 -5.80
N ARG A 35 -3.02 -0.55 -6.87
CA ARG A 35 -3.93 0.58 -6.85
C ARG A 35 -5.38 0.13 -6.72
N LYS A 36 -5.71 -0.97 -7.34
CA LYS A 36 -7.05 -1.52 -7.24
C LYS A 36 -7.38 -1.96 -5.82
N ILE A 37 -6.43 -2.59 -5.15
CA ILE A 37 -6.63 -3.01 -3.77
C ILE A 37 -6.94 -1.81 -2.90
N VAL A 38 -6.15 -0.76 -3.02
CA VAL A 38 -6.36 0.45 -2.23
C VAL A 38 -7.71 1.07 -2.56
N SER A 39 -8.05 1.13 -3.83
CA SER A 39 -9.31 1.69 -4.26
C SER A 39 -10.50 0.95 -3.65
N LEU A 40 -10.44 -0.38 -3.65
CA LEU A 40 -11.51 -1.17 -3.07
C LEU A 40 -11.63 -0.95 -1.56
N PHE A 41 -10.50 -0.87 -0.89
CA PHE A 41 -10.50 -0.60 0.54
C PHE A 41 -11.17 0.75 0.81
N LEU A 42 -10.77 1.77 0.06
CA LEU A 42 -11.31 3.11 0.29
C LEU A 42 -12.81 3.16 -0.02
N LYS A 43 -13.24 2.46 -1.04
CA LYS A 43 -14.65 2.45 -1.39
C LYS A 43 -15.51 1.81 -0.31
N GLN A 44 -14.94 0.89 0.44
CA GLN A 44 -15.66 0.30 1.55
C GLN A 44 -15.82 1.27 2.71
N GLU A 45 -14.88 2.18 2.87
CA GLU A 45 -14.83 3.04 4.04
C GLU A 45 -15.33 4.45 3.80
N LEU A 46 -15.33 4.92 2.56
CA LEU A 46 -15.53 6.34 2.28
C LEU A 46 -16.46 6.56 1.09
N ASN A 47 -16.95 7.79 0.97
CA ASN A 47 -17.71 8.17 -0.20
C ASN A 47 -16.76 8.50 -1.35
N GLN A 48 -17.34 8.71 -2.54
CA GLN A 48 -16.56 8.87 -3.75
C GLN A 48 -15.55 10.01 -3.71
N GLU A 49 -15.96 11.12 -3.13
CA GLU A 49 -15.07 12.27 -3.09
C GLU A 49 -13.85 12.01 -2.24
N MET A 50 -14.08 11.36 -1.10
CA MET A 50 -12.97 11.06 -0.20
C MET A 50 -12.07 10.00 -0.79
N VAL A 51 -12.65 9.03 -1.52
CA VAL A 51 -11.84 8.00 -2.17
C VAL A 51 -10.81 8.65 -3.08
N LYS A 52 -11.25 9.60 -3.88
CA LYS A 52 -10.34 10.24 -4.82
C LYS A 52 -9.21 10.96 -4.09
N ALA A 53 -9.56 11.68 -3.03
CA ALA A 53 -8.56 12.42 -2.27
C ALA A 53 -7.52 11.48 -1.66
N TYR A 54 -7.96 10.36 -1.12
CA TYR A 54 -7.03 9.43 -0.50
C TYR A 54 -6.22 8.66 -1.53
N LEU A 55 -6.77 8.41 -2.71
CA LEU A 55 -5.97 7.80 -3.76
C LEU A 55 -4.85 8.72 -4.21
N GLU A 56 -5.13 10.01 -4.26
CA GLU A 56 -4.08 10.97 -4.58
C GLU A 56 -2.99 10.98 -3.52
N LEU A 57 -3.42 10.86 -2.27
CA LEU A 57 -2.46 10.78 -1.18
C LEU A 57 -1.61 9.52 -1.28
N PHE A 58 -2.25 8.41 -1.62
CA PHE A 58 -1.54 7.15 -1.85
C PHE A 58 -0.48 7.32 -2.94
N ASP A 59 -0.86 7.93 -4.05
CA ASP A 59 0.09 8.17 -5.14
C ASP A 59 1.25 9.04 -4.71
N SER A 60 0.96 10.02 -3.88
CA SER A 60 2.00 10.90 -3.34
C SER A 60 2.98 10.09 -2.48
N TYR A 61 2.48 9.19 -1.67
CA TYR A 61 3.34 8.35 -0.85
C TYR A 61 4.16 7.38 -1.70
N ILE A 62 3.57 6.88 -2.79
CA ILE A 62 4.31 6.04 -3.73
C ILE A 62 5.54 6.79 -4.22
N ASP A 63 5.35 8.03 -4.63
CA ASP A 63 6.46 8.82 -5.10
C ASP A 63 7.48 9.08 -4.00
N THR A 64 7.01 9.35 -2.81
CA THR A 64 7.90 9.63 -1.69
C THR A 64 8.75 8.42 -1.32
N HIS A 65 8.14 7.26 -1.26
CA HIS A 65 8.85 6.08 -0.73
C HIS A 65 9.63 5.33 -1.80
N HIS A 66 9.22 5.42 -3.05
CA HIS A 66 9.88 4.67 -4.11
C HIS A 66 10.68 5.54 -5.06
N GLY A 67 10.26 6.79 -5.21
CA GLY A 67 10.94 7.68 -6.14
C GLY A 67 12.37 7.97 -5.75
N LYS A 68 12.61 8.16 -4.47
CA LYS A 68 13.94 8.52 -4.01
C LYS A 68 14.94 7.41 -4.16
N SER A 69 14.51 6.17 -3.94
CA SER A 69 15.44 5.06 -4.01
C SER A 69 15.96 4.84 -5.42
N LYS A 70 15.25 5.37 -6.38
CA LYS A 70 15.65 5.22 -7.76
C LYS A 70 16.86 6.06 -8.11
N ARG A 71 16.98 7.22 -7.50
CA ARG A 71 18.02 8.14 -7.84
C ARG A 71 19.34 7.89 -7.12
N LYS A 72 19.29 7.16 -6.05
CA LYS A 72 20.45 6.96 -5.23
C LYS A 72 20.71 5.52 -4.97
N ASP A 73 21.88 5.26 -4.48
CA ASP A 73 22.23 3.91 -4.08
C ASP A 73 21.78 3.60 -2.68
N GLY A 74 20.98 4.45 -2.13
CA GLY A 74 20.58 4.32 -0.74
C GLY A 74 19.45 3.38 -0.48
N LYS A 75 19.17 2.48 -1.39
CA LYS A 75 18.02 1.60 -1.20
C LYS A 75 18.11 0.76 0.04
N ARG A 76 19.27 0.41 0.49
CA ARG A 76 19.38 -0.37 1.70
C ARG A 76 18.94 0.42 2.91
N LYS A 77 19.35 1.67 2.96
CA LYS A 77 18.93 2.54 4.03
C LYS A 77 17.43 2.74 4.00
N ARG A 78 16.89 2.84 2.80
CA ARG A 78 15.47 3.04 2.65
C ARG A 78 14.70 1.86 3.23
N THR A 79 15.19 0.65 3.01
CA THR A 79 14.54 -0.52 3.54
C THR A 79 14.46 -0.45 5.06
N SER A 80 15.55 -0.04 5.68
CA SER A 80 15.57 0.09 7.13
C SER A 80 14.59 1.15 7.61
N VAL A 81 14.57 2.30 6.94
CA VAL A 81 13.66 3.37 7.29
C VAL A 81 12.22 2.93 7.13
N ASN A 82 11.93 2.22 6.04
CA ASN A 82 10.58 1.74 5.80
C ASN A 82 10.15 0.74 6.85
N SER A 83 11.06 -0.09 7.31
CA SER A 83 10.72 -1.04 8.37
C SER A 83 10.29 -0.33 9.64
N VAL A 84 10.98 0.74 9.98
CA VAL A 84 10.60 1.52 11.16
C VAL A 84 9.24 2.16 10.99
N LYS A 85 8.99 2.71 9.81
CA LYS A 85 7.71 3.33 9.54
C LYS A 85 6.58 2.30 9.59
N ILE A 86 6.82 1.13 9.04
CA ILE A 86 5.81 0.07 9.06
C ILE A 86 5.48 -0.31 10.49
N LEU A 87 6.49 -0.46 11.33
CA LEU A 87 6.26 -0.80 12.73
C LEU A 87 5.44 0.27 13.43
N ARG A 88 5.77 1.51 13.17
CA ARG A 88 5.04 2.61 13.80
C ARG A 88 3.58 2.61 13.37
N ILE A 89 3.33 2.41 12.09
CA ILE A 89 1.97 2.39 11.59
C ILE A 89 1.21 1.20 12.15
N CYS A 90 1.84 0.06 12.23
CA CYS A 90 1.19 -1.13 12.78
C CYS A 90 0.83 -0.93 14.25
N THR A 91 1.70 -0.27 15.00
CA THR A 91 1.40 0.06 16.38
C THR A 91 0.18 0.96 16.46
N GLN A 92 0.13 1.95 15.60
CA GLN A 92 -1.00 2.87 15.54
C GLN A 92 -2.29 2.14 15.23
N ILE A 93 -2.23 1.24 14.25
CA ILE A 93 -3.39 0.45 13.86
C ILE A 93 -3.87 -0.37 15.05
N ASN A 94 -2.94 -1.00 15.73
CA ASN A 94 -3.30 -1.86 16.85
C ASN A 94 -3.94 -1.08 17.99
N GLU A 95 -3.54 0.16 18.18
CA GLU A 95 -4.06 0.98 19.26
C GLU A 95 -5.40 1.62 18.94
N GLU A 96 -5.61 1.99 17.68
CA GLU A 96 -6.76 2.81 17.32
C GLU A 96 -7.90 2.07 16.66
N LEU A 97 -7.63 0.96 15.99
CA LEU A 97 -8.67 0.28 15.26
C LEU A 97 -9.38 -0.77 16.11
N LYS A 98 -10.66 -0.91 15.82
CA LYS A 98 -11.43 -1.98 16.42
C LYS A 98 -11.11 -3.28 15.73
N GLN A 99 -11.46 -4.38 16.39
CA GLN A 99 -11.15 -5.71 15.87
C GLN A 99 -11.61 -5.90 14.44
N ARG A 100 -12.84 -5.50 14.16
CA ARG A 100 -13.39 -5.65 12.81
C ARG A 100 -12.56 -4.88 11.79
N GLN A 101 -12.16 -3.67 12.15
CA GLN A 101 -11.38 -2.85 11.23
C GLN A 101 -10.01 -3.43 11.00
N LYS A 102 -9.41 -4.02 12.04
CA LYS A 102 -8.12 -4.67 11.90
C LYS A 102 -8.20 -5.82 10.92
N VAL A 103 -9.29 -6.58 10.95
CA VAL A 103 -9.47 -7.69 10.02
C VAL A 103 -9.53 -7.19 8.58
N ILE A 104 -10.26 -6.10 8.36
CA ILE A 104 -10.36 -5.53 7.02
C ILE A 104 -8.99 -5.11 6.51
N VAL A 105 -8.21 -4.44 7.36
CA VAL A 105 -6.87 -4.00 6.97
C VAL A 105 -5.99 -5.22 6.70
N LEU A 106 -6.08 -6.22 7.54
CA LEU A 106 -5.26 -7.41 7.37
C LEU A 106 -5.56 -8.10 6.04
N ILE A 107 -6.83 -8.18 5.67
CA ILE A 107 -7.21 -8.79 4.41
C ILE A 107 -6.56 -8.04 3.24
N ARG A 108 -6.57 -6.71 3.30
CA ARG A 108 -5.94 -5.93 2.23
C ARG A 108 -4.43 -6.15 2.18
N ILE A 109 -3.81 -6.23 3.33
CA ILE A 109 -2.37 -6.49 3.36
C ILE A 109 -2.06 -7.85 2.74
N ILE A 110 -2.87 -8.85 3.05
CA ILE A 110 -2.69 -10.17 2.46
C ILE A 110 -2.83 -10.11 0.95
N GLU A 111 -3.78 -9.31 0.46
CA GLU A 111 -3.93 -9.15 -0.98
C GLU A 111 -2.69 -8.54 -1.61
N PHE A 112 -2.06 -7.58 -0.94
CA PHE A 112 -0.82 -7.02 -1.45
C PHE A 112 0.28 -8.07 -1.53
N ILE A 113 0.38 -8.89 -0.51
CA ILE A 113 1.39 -9.94 -0.49
C ILE A 113 1.15 -10.93 -1.60
N ASN A 114 -0.10 -11.32 -1.80
CA ASN A 114 -0.44 -12.29 -2.84
C ASN A 114 -0.31 -11.74 -4.24
N ALA A 115 -0.38 -10.44 -4.38
CA ALA A 115 -0.22 -9.82 -5.70
C ALA A 115 1.16 -10.08 -6.27
N ASP A 116 2.16 -10.22 -5.39
CA ASP A 116 3.50 -10.54 -5.84
C ASP A 116 3.59 -11.96 -6.38
N ASP A 117 2.68 -12.79 -5.95
CA ASP A 117 2.67 -14.19 -6.31
C ASP A 117 1.51 -14.50 -7.22
N GLU A 118 1.31 -13.63 -8.18
CA GLU A 118 0.17 -13.75 -9.06
C GLU A 118 0.18 -15.08 -9.81
N ILE A 119 1.35 -15.51 -10.22
CA ILE A 119 1.46 -16.78 -10.93
C ILE A 119 1.03 -17.93 -10.04
N PHE A 120 1.44 -17.89 -8.81
CA PHE A 120 1.05 -18.92 -7.85
C PHE A 120 -0.46 -18.94 -7.67
N LEU A 121 -1.07 -17.77 -7.57
CA LEU A 121 -2.51 -17.68 -7.38
C LEU A 121 -3.28 -18.13 -8.61
N SER A 122 -2.71 -17.96 -9.78
CA SER A 122 -3.39 -18.36 -10.99
C SER A 122 -3.36 -19.86 -11.23
N ARG A 123 -2.77 -20.60 -10.31
CA ARG A 123 -2.75 -22.05 -10.39
C ARG A 123 -3.46 -22.65 -9.18
N PRO A 124 -4.65 -22.25 -8.91
CA PRO A 124 -5.34 -22.70 -7.70
C PRO A 124 -5.66 -24.17 -7.70
N ASN A 125 -5.87 -24.71 -8.84
CA ASN A 125 -6.20 -26.12 -8.94
C ASN A 125 -5.09 -27.00 -8.40
N LYS A 126 -3.91 -26.47 -8.34
CA LYS A 126 -2.80 -27.24 -7.80
C LYS A 126 -2.95 -27.50 -6.34
N LEU A 127 -3.60 -26.63 -5.68
CA LEU A 127 -3.76 -26.72 -4.24
C LEU A 127 -4.98 -27.49 -3.86
N PHE A 128 -5.86 -27.66 -4.77
CA PHE A 128 -7.13 -28.28 -4.48
C PHE A 128 -7.44 -29.38 -5.45
#